data_93e0cdb5739cb84c23670b4232d288e4
#
_entry.id   93e0cdb5739cb84c23670b4232d288e4
#
_cell.length_a   1.000
_cell.length_b   1.000
_cell.length_c   1.000
_cell.angle_alpha   90.00
_cell.angle_beta   90.00
_cell.angle_gamma   90.00
#
_symmetry.space_group_name_H-M   'P 1'
#
loop_
_entity.id
_entity.type
_entity.pdbx_description
1 polymer ?
#
loop_
_entity_poly.entity_id
_entity_poly.type
_entity_poly.pdbx_seq_one_letter_code
_entity_poly.pdbx_strand_id
1 'polypeptide(L)'
;MLGALQATEVIRFDEEDRRAIEGLGSHPVVRVLADALKFYFEFHQADGLGWCAYLHDPLVVANAVTGKFASTRPLAVDVELAGTLTRGQTVGDELGRWGKKPNVDLLCDVDARGFIEHLMATLRGGLG
;
A
#
# COMPACT_ATOMS: atom_id res chain seq x y z
N MET A 1 -12.71 4.99 0.30
CA MET A 1 -11.80 4.21 -0.57
C MET A 1 -11.27 3.03 0.21
N LEU A 2 -11.13 1.85 -0.41
CA LEU A 2 -10.62 0.62 0.19
C LEU A 2 -9.46 0.10 -0.67
N GLY A 3 -8.25 -0.02 -0.09
CA GLY A 3 -7.10 -0.67 -0.70
C GLY A 3 -7.00 -2.10 -0.21
N ALA A 4 -7.43 -3.06 -1.01
CA ALA A 4 -7.24 -4.47 -0.69
C ALA A 4 -5.78 -4.89 -0.92
N LEU A 5 -5.28 -5.87 -0.16
CA LEU A 5 -3.90 -6.36 -0.27
C LEU A 5 -3.53 -6.76 -1.70
N GLN A 6 -4.45 -7.43 -2.41
CA GLN A 6 -4.24 -7.84 -3.80
C GLN A 6 -3.90 -6.69 -4.75
N ALA A 7 -4.42 -5.49 -4.49
CA ALA A 7 -4.10 -4.30 -5.28
C ALA A 7 -2.80 -3.62 -4.83
N THR A 8 -2.44 -3.72 -3.56
CA THR A 8 -1.30 -3.00 -2.98
C THR A 8 -0.01 -3.81 -2.91
N GLU A 9 -0.08 -5.14 -2.98
CA GLU A 9 1.09 -6.04 -3.04
C GLU A 9 1.98 -5.84 -4.28
N VAL A 10 1.50 -5.12 -5.30
CA VAL A 10 2.31 -4.75 -6.46
C VAL A 10 3.35 -3.67 -6.13
N ILE A 11 3.19 -2.94 -5.00
CA ILE A 11 4.15 -1.93 -4.55
C ILE A 11 5.22 -2.60 -3.71
N ARG A 12 6.17 -3.21 -4.37
CA ARG A 12 7.29 -3.86 -3.75
C ARG A 12 8.52 -2.95 -3.77
N PHE A 13 8.97 -2.55 -2.60
CA PHE A 13 10.24 -1.88 -2.39
C PHE A 13 11.34 -2.90 -2.24
N ASP A 14 12.43 -2.71 -2.96
CA ASP A 14 13.62 -3.57 -2.89
C ASP A 14 14.81 -2.85 -2.23
N GLU A 15 15.96 -3.49 -2.25
CA GLU A 15 17.18 -2.96 -1.66
C GLU A 15 17.70 -1.70 -2.39
N GLU A 16 17.44 -1.57 -3.69
CA GLU A 16 17.82 -0.38 -4.45
C GLU A 16 17.00 0.82 -4.01
N ASP A 17 15.68 0.66 -3.85
CA ASP A 17 14.78 1.68 -3.34
C ASP A 17 15.16 2.12 -1.93
N ARG A 18 15.49 1.14 -1.05
CA ARG A 18 15.94 1.43 0.31
C ARG A 18 17.21 2.26 0.33
N ARG A 19 18.20 1.89 -0.48
CA ARG A 19 19.45 2.67 -0.62
C ARG A 19 19.23 4.06 -1.21
N ALA A 20 18.28 4.18 -2.14
CA ALA A 20 17.91 5.46 -2.70
C ALA A 20 17.33 6.41 -1.62
N ILE A 21 16.57 5.89 -0.66
CA ILE A 21 16.10 6.67 0.50
C ILE A 21 17.28 7.05 1.41
N GLU A 22 18.17 6.11 1.76
CA GLU A 22 19.38 6.44 2.56
C GLU A 22 20.23 7.52 1.88
N GLY A 23 20.34 7.49 0.56
CA GLY A 23 21.06 8.48 -0.24
C GLY A 23 20.46 9.88 -0.24
N LEU A 24 19.25 10.09 0.31
CA LEU A 24 18.66 11.43 0.45
C LEU A 24 19.34 12.29 1.51
N GLY A 25 20.24 11.73 2.33
CA GLY A 25 21.06 12.48 3.26
C GLY A 25 20.84 12.13 4.73
N SER A 26 21.26 13.04 5.61
CA SER A 26 21.27 12.81 7.07
C SER A 26 20.07 13.35 7.82
N HIS A 27 19.03 13.78 7.11
CA HIS A 27 17.82 14.31 7.74
C HIS A 27 17.19 13.26 8.68
N PRO A 28 16.68 13.64 9.89
CA PRO A 28 16.09 12.68 10.83
C PRO A 28 15.00 11.78 10.23
N VAL A 29 14.17 12.30 9.35
CA VAL A 29 13.11 11.54 8.65
C VAL A 29 13.72 10.43 7.78
N VAL A 30 14.83 10.69 7.07
CA VAL A 30 15.54 9.68 6.27
C VAL A 30 16.00 8.53 7.14
N ARG A 31 16.59 8.82 8.30
CA ARG A 31 17.05 7.78 9.23
C ARG A 31 15.91 6.92 9.72
N VAL A 32 14.82 7.54 10.17
CA VAL A 32 13.62 6.81 10.64
C VAL A 32 13.05 5.91 9.54
N LEU A 33 12.96 6.42 8.31
CA LEU A 33 12.45 5.63 7.18
C LEU A 33 13.39 4.48 6.82
N ALA A 34 14.70 4.72 6.79
CA ALA A 34 15.69 3.69 6.49
C ALA A 34 15.68 2.57 7.54
N ASP A 35 15.62 2.93 8.83
CA ASP A 35 15.56 1.96 9.94
C ASP A 35 14.25 1.16 9.90
N ALA A 36 13.12 1.82 9.68
CA ALA A 36 11.81 1.16 9.58
C ALA A 36 11.75 0.20 8.39
N LEU A 37 12.26 0.61 7.22
CA LEU A 37 12.32 -0.26 6.03
C LEU A 37 13.24 -1.45 6.27
N LYS A 38 14.40 -1.25 6.91
CA LYS A 38 15.31 -2.35 7.25
C LYS A 38 14.62 -3.39 8.11
N PHE A 39 13.95 -2.96 9.19
CA PHE A 39 13.18 -3.85 10.06
C PHE A 39 12.11 -4.62 9.28
N TYR A 40 11.41 -3.94 8.37
CA TYR A 40 10.35 -4.55 7.56
C TYR A 40 10.91 -5.57 6.56
N PHE A 41 12.08 -5.30 5.99
CA PHE A 41 12.80 -6.25 5.12
C PHE A 41 13.23 -7.50 5.89
N GLU A 42 13.78 -7.34 7.11
CA GLU A 42 14.16 -8.44 7.99
C GLU A 42 12.95 -9.31 8.33
N PHE A 43 11.80 -8.69 8.63
CA PHE A 43 10.54 -9.39 8.90
C PHE A 43 10.08 -10.21 7.68
N HIS A 44 10.01 -9.61 6.50
CA HIS A 44 9.60 -10.31 5.28
C HIS A 44 10.58 -11.44 4.89
N GLN A 45 11.87 -11.22 5.11
CA GLN A 45 12.86 -12.26 4.89
C GLN A 45 12.65 -13.46 5.82
N ALA A 46 12.32 -13.23 7.07
CA ALA A 46 12.04 -14.28 8.05
C ALA A 46 10.76 -15.06 7.69
N ASP A 47 9.76 -14.39 7.12
CA ASP A 47 8.50 -14.99 6.67
C ASP A 47 8.60 -15.65 5.28
N GLY A 48 9.79 -15.66 4.66
CA GLY A 48 10.01 -16.30 3.37
C GLY A 48 9.53 -15.48 2.16
N LEU A 49 9.14 -14.22 2.35
CA LEU A 49 8.70 -13.30 1.28
C LEU A 49 9.88 -12.63 0.55
N GLY A 50 11.12 -12.83 1.06
CA GLY A 50 12.33 -12.26 0.52
C GLY A 50 12.71 -10.90 1.11
N TRP A 51 13.86 -10.37 0.69
CA TRP A 51 14.41 -9.09 1.17
C TRP A 51 13.71 -7.92 0.46
N CYS A 52 12.56 -7.51 1.00
CA CYS A 52 11.71 -6.45 0.44
C CYS A 52 10.73 -5.90 1.48
N ALA A 53 10.04 -4.81 1.14
CA ALA A 53 8.86 -4.32 1.85
C ALA A 53 7.72 -4.06 0.85
N TYR A 54 6.49 -4.22 1.30
CA TYR A 54 5.31 -3.82 0.53
C TYR A 54 4.73 -2.54 1.12
N LEU A 55 4.55 -1.52 0.28
CA LEU A 55 4.06 -0.21 0.71
C LEU A 55 2.54 -0.07 0.50
N HIS A 56 1.78 -0.81 1.30
CA HIS A 56 0.32 -0.84 1.20
C HIS A 56 -0.32 0.52 1.50
N ASP A 57 -0.15 1.02 2.73
CA ASP A 57 -0.81 2.23 3.22
C ASP A 57 -0.38 3.50 2.50
N PRO A 58 0.91 3.72 2.21
CA PRO A 58 1.36 4.91 1.51
C PRO A 58 0.71 5.09 0.13
N LEU A 59 0.50 4.00 -0.62
CA LEU A 59 -0.22 4.05 -1.89
C LEU A 59 -1.66 4.54 -1.71
N VAL A 60 -2.39 3.96 -0.74
CA VAL A 60 -3.79 4.31 -0.50
C VAL A 60 -3.92 5.79 -0.13
N VAL A 61 -3.03 6.28 0.73
CA VAL A 61 -2.99 7.70 1.11
C VAL A 61 -2.65 8.60 -0.08
N ALA A 62 -1.61 8.26 -0.84
CA ALA A 62 -1.21 9.04 -2.02
C ALA A 62 -2.33 9.09 -3.07
N ASN A 63 -3.02 7.98 -3.31
CA ASN A 63 -4.14 7.96 -4.24
C ASN A 63 -5.34 8.74 -3.71
N ALA A 64 -5.62 8.71 -2.40
CA ALA A 64 -6.69 9.50 -1.79
C ALA A 64 -6.47 11.01 -1.95
N VAL A 65 -5.22 11.45 -1.89
CA VAL A 65 -4.84 12.87 -2.03
C VAL A 65 -4.78 13.32 -3.48
N THR A 66 -4.27 12.47 -4.38
CA THR A 66 -3.93 12.89 -5.75
C THR A 66 -4.84 12.31 -6.83
N GLY A 67 -5.47 11.16 -6.59
CA GLY A 67 -6.28 10.42 -7.58
C GLY A 67 -5.48 9.85 -8.75
N LYS A 68 -4.14 9.70 -8.64
CA LYS A 68 -3.26 9.46 -9.80
C LYS A 68 -2.72 8.04 -9.95
N PHE A 69 -2.66 7.27 -8.86
CA PHE A 69 -1.86 6.03 -8.85
C PHE A 69 -2.68 4.75 -8.93
N ALA A 70 -3.99 4.85 -8.87
CA ALA A 70 -4.86 3.71 -9.05
C ALA A 70 -6.24 4.16 -9.54
N SER A 71 -6.87 3.34 -10.36
CA SER A 71 -8.29 3.47 -10.64
C SER A 71 -9.12 3.01 -9.43
N THR A 72 -10.38 3.41 -9.37
CA THR A 72 -11.31 2.92 -8.35
C THR A 72 -12.61 2.47 -9.00
N ARG A 73 -13.26 1.48 -8.40
CA ARG A 73 -14.62 1.10 -8.76
C ARG A 73 -15.52 1.01 -7.53
N PRO A 74 -16.79 1.40 -7.66
CA PRO A 74 -17.74 1.27 -6.57
C PRO A 74 -18.05 -0.21 -6.30
N LEU A 75 -18.06 -0.61 -5.02
CA LEU A 75 -18.35 -1.99 -4.60
C LEU A 75 -19.14 -1.99 -3.29
N ALA A 76 -20.10 -2.91 -3.16
CA ALA A 76 -20.70 -3.21 -1.87
C ALA A 76 -19.78 -4.18 -1.11
N VAL A 77 -19.36 -3.78 0.08
CA VAL A 77 -18.45 -4.56 0.95
C VAL A 77 -19.05 -4.68 2.33
N ASP A 78 -18.91 -5.85 2.92
CA ASP A 78 -19.23 -6.13 4.32
C ASP A 78 -18.02 -6.75 5.03
N VAL A 79 -18.09 -6.84 6.36
CA VAL A 79 -17.08 -7.50 7.19
C VAL A 79 -17.73 -8.71 7.87
N GLU A 80 -17.08 -9.88 7.76
CA GLU A 80 -17.51 -11.08 8.45
C GLU A 80 -17.31 -10.93 9.96
N LEU A 81 -18.39 -10.98 10.74
CA LEU A 81 -18.36 -10.76 12.19
C LEU A 81 -18.58 -12.02 13.02
N ALA A 82 -19.15 -13.09 12.44
CA ALA A 82 -19.60 -14.28 13.14
C ALA A 82 -18.74 -15.53 12.88
N GLY A 83 -18.01 -15.56 11.77
CA GLY A 83 -17.17 -16.69 11.37
C GLY A 83 -16.05 -17.00 12.37
N THR A 84 -15.77 -18.26 12.60
CA THR A 84 -14.68 -18.70 13.49
C THR A 84 -13.30 -18.59 12.82
N LEU A 85 -13.24 -18.79 11.48
CA LEU A 85 -12.00 -18.74 10.70
C LEU A 85 -11.81 -17.42 9.95
N THR A 86 -12.91 -16.78 9.57
CA THR A 86 -12.91 -15.61 8.65
C THR A 86 -13.34 -14.32 9.34
N ARG A 87 -13.48 -14.32 10.65
CA ARG A 87 -13.87 -13.14 11.42
C ARG A 87 -12.90 -11.97 11.16
N GLY A 88 -13.47 -10.82 10.74
CA GLY A 88 -12.72 -9.64 10.35
C GLY A 88 -12.36 -9.57 8.86
N GLN A 89 -12.64 -10.63 8.10
CA GLN A 89 -12.42 -10.63 6.65
C GLN A 89 -13.41 -9.68 5.97
N THR A 90 -12.91 -8.84 5.07
CA THR A 90 -13.74 -8.05 4.16
C THR A 90 -14.21 -8.91 2.99
N VAL A 91 -15.50 -8.84 2.68
CA VAL A 91 -16.13 -9.57 1.59
C VAL A 91 -16.80 -8.58 0.65
N GLY A 92 -16.51 -8.68 -0.65
CA GLY A 92 -17.07 -7.79 -1.68
C GLY A 92 -18.11 -8.51 -2.54
N ASP A 93 -19.18 -7.82 -2.86
CA ASP A 93 -20.23 -8.30 -3.79
C ASP A 93 -19.83 -8.04 -5.24
N GLU A 94 -18.90 -8.84 -5.74
CA GLU A 94 -18.36 -8.71 -7.10
C GLU A 94 -19.43 -8.90 -8.20
N LEU A 95 -20.49 -9.61 -7.89
CA LEU A 95 -21.54 -9.99 -8.85
C LEU A 95 -22.84 -9.20 -8.66
N GLY A 96 -22.88 -8.26 -7.70
CA GLY A 96 -24.09 -7.47 -7.43
C GLY A 96 -25.28 -8.28 -6.91
N ARG A 97 -25.02 -9.40 -6.24
CA ARG A 97 -26.08 -10.35 -5.82
C ARG A 97 -26.74 -9.99 -4.49
N TRP A 98 -26.11 -9.11 -3.70
CA TRP A 98 -26.65 -8.75 -2.39
C TRP A 98 -27.77 -7.72 -2.45
N GLY A 99 -28.00 -7.09 -3.61
CA GLY A 99 -28.96 -6.01 -3.75
C GLY A 99 -28.63 -4.76 -2.91
N LYS A 100 -27.39 -4.66 -2.42
CA LYS A 100 -26.88 -3.52 -1.66
C LYS A 100 -26.30 -2.48 -2.60
N LYS A 101 -26.44 -1.20 -2.21
CA LYS A 101 -25.71 -0.12 -2.90
C LYS A 101 -24.22 -0.20 -2.53
N PRO A 102 -23.33 0.16 -3.47
CA PRO A 102 -21.91 0.32 -3.15
C PRO A 102 -21.70 1.27 -1.96
N ASN A 103 -20.79 0.89 -1.07
CA ASN A 103 -20.44 1.65 0.12
C ASN A 103 -18.94 1.97 0.20
N VAL A 104 -18.15 1.46 -0.74
CA VAL A 104 -16.72 1.77 -0.87
C VAL A 104 -16.36 2.02 -2.34
N ASP A 105 -15.27 2.76 -2.56
CA ASP A 105 -14.54 2.78 -3.82
C ASP A 105 -13.33 1.86 -3.66
N LEU A 106 -13.39 0.69 -4.32
CA LEU A 106 -12.32 -0.30 -4.28
C LEU A 106 -11.18 0.13 -5.20
N LEU A 107 -9.96 0.11 -4.69
CA LEU A 107 -8.75 0.38 -5.47
C LEU A 107 -8.50 -0.76 -6.49
N CYS A 108 -8.23 -0.37 -7.72
CA CYS A 108 -7.90 -1.25 -8.84
C CYS A 108 -6.70 -0.71 -9.62
N ASP A 109 -6.21 -1.44 -10.61
CA ASP A 109 -5.24 -1.00 -11.64
C ASP A 109 -4.18 -0.01 -11.13
N VAL A 110 -3.25 -0.51 -10.33
CA VAL A 110 -2.25 0.30 -9.64
C VAL A 110 -1.06 0.61 -10.56
N ASP A 111 -0.72 1.90 -10.69
CA ASP A 111 0.55 2.36 -11.24
C ASP A 111 1.64 2.37 -10.15
N ALA A 112 2.22 1.20 -9.91
CA ALA A 112 3.25 1.01 -8.89
C ALA A 112 4.48 1.90 -9.13
N ARG A 113 4.92 1.98 -10.39
CA ARG A 113 6.11 2.76 -10.76
C ARG A 113 5.89 4.25 -10.57
N GLY A 114 4.79 4.79 -11.07
CA GLY A 114 4.45 6.20 -10.90
C GLY A 114 4.30 6.57 -9.42
N PHE A 115 3.76 5.67 -8.60
CA PHE A 115 3.69 5.88 -7.15
C PHE A 115 5.09 5.93 -6.50
N ILE A 116 6.00 4.99 -6.79
CA ILE A 116 7.36 4.97 -6.24
C ILE A 116 8.12 6.24 -6.64
N GLU A 117 8.05 6.63 -7.92
CA GLU A 117 8.68 7.85 -8.42
C GLU A 117 8.15 9.10 -7.70
N HIS A 118 6.83 9.17 -7.48
CA HIS A 118 6.20 10.27 -6.74
C HIS A 118 6.61 10.29 -5.27
N LEU A 119 6.66 9.15 -4.61
CA LEU A 119 7.10 9.04 -3.21
C LEU A 119 8.54 9.57 -3.07
N MET A 120 9.45 9.12 -3.94
CA MET A 120 10.85 9.56 -3.92
C MET A 120 10.99 11.07 -4.20
N ALA A 121 10.20 11.61 -5.15
CA ALA A 121 10.18 13.04 -5.44
C ALA A 121 9.66 13.86 -4.25
N THR A 122 8.62 13.38 -3.59
CA THR A 122 8.02 14.02 -2.41
C THR A 122 9.01 14.06 -1.24
N LEU A 123 9.71 12.95 -0.98
CA LEU A 123 10.76 12.90 0.04
C LEU A 123 11.88 13.90 -0.26
N ARG A 124 12.39 13.94 -1.49
CA ARG A 124 13.44 14.90 -1.89
C ARG A 124 12.98 16.35 -1.71
N GLY A 125 11.75 16.68 -2.10
CA GLY A 125 11.21 18.03 -1.98
C GLY A 125 10.88 18.46 -0.56
N GLY A 126 10.54 17.52 0.33
CA GLY A 126 10.17 17.80 1.72
C GLY A 126 11.35 17.83 2.71
N LEU A 127 12.56 17.47 2.27
CA LEU A 127 13.76 17.38 3.10
C LEU A 127 14.72 18.58 2.91
N GLY A 128 14.36 19.52 2.03
CA GLY A 128 15.14 20.73 1.70
C GLY A 128 14.90 21.89 2.66
#